data_b2a7852fb4aec8a7a62efac879295752
#
_entry.id   b2a7852fb4aec8a7a62efac879295752
#
_cell.length_a   1.000
_cell.length_b   1.000
_cell.length_c   1.000
_cell.angle_alpha   90.00
_cell.angle_beta   90.00
_cell.angle_gamma   90.00
#
_symmetry.space_group_name_H-M   'P 1'
#
loop_
_entity.id
_entity.type
_entity.pdbx_description
1 polymer ?
#
loop_
_entity_poly.entity_id
_entity_poly.type
_entity_poly.pdbx_seq_one_letter_code
_entity_poly.pdbx_strand_id
1 'polypeptide(L)'
;METTVLDSKNLSAHVGHAFAALIERFATWLFTSGARIVIVLALAWIALRLLRSASARLHKALVGSATSLENTKRADTILGMVQTTASILIGIAAGMTVLRETGIDLAPVLATAGIGGLAIGFGAQTLVKDVISGFFLLVEDQVRVGDVVEVAGRRGTVETIQLRTIQLRDVSGNVHIVPNGSITLVSNMTRDFSRYLVDAQVARREDPDRVFAALRQIGDEMQEDPAFQEAILQPIEILGVETLTAATMTIRARLTTRAVEQWRVGREFNRRMKKRFDELGISVA
;
A
#
# COMPACT_ATOMS: atom_id res chain seq x y z
N MET A 1 -81.79 17.90 -39.78
CA MET A 1 -81.64 17.22 -38.48
C MET A 1 -80.81 15.92 -38.58
N GLU A 2 -80.38 15.55 -39.79
CA GLU A 2 -79.65 14.29 -40.08
C GLU A 2 -78.11 14.37 -40.02
N THR A 3 -77.51 15.55 -40.17
CA THR A 3 -76.07 15.73 -40.24
C THR A 3 -75.40 15.63 -38.89
N THR A 4 -76.07 15.91 -37.77
CA THR A 4 -75.51 15.90 -36.41
C THR A 4 -75.43 14.48 -35.80
N VAL A 5 -76.21 13.55 -36.24
CA VAL A 5 -76.24 12.15 -35.70
C VAL A 5 -75.15 11.28 -36.35
N LEU A 6 -74.76 11.58 -37.61
CA LEU A 6 -73.63 10.90 -38.27
C LEU A 6 -72.27 11.28 -37.67
N ASP A 7 -72.12 12.49 -37.17
CA ASP A 7 -70.89 12.98 -36.58
C ASP A 7 -70.67 12.37 -35.19
N SER A 8 -71.68 12.16 -34.38
CA SER A 8 -71.57 11.52 -33.05
C SER A 8 -71.26 10.03 -33.12
N LYS A 9 -71.66 9.30 -34.10
CA LYS A 9 -71.32 7.89 -34.33
C LYS A 9 -69.89 7.71 -34.80
N ASN A 10 -69.39 8.59 -35.64
CA ASN A 10 -67.97 8.60 -36.06
C ASN A 10 -67.07 8.98 -34.90
N LEU A 11 -67.45 9.94 -34.08
CA LEU A 11 -66.66 10.34 -32.89
C LEU A 11 -66.61 9.20 -31.88
N SER A 12 -67.68 8.47 -31.61
CA SER A 12 -67.67 7.34 -30.66
C SER A 12 -66.86 6.14 -31.19
N ALA A 13 -66.85 5.89 -32.50
CA ALA A 13 -66.03 4.88 -33.15
C ALA A 13 -64.55 5.24 -33.08
N HIS A 14 -64.16 6.51 -33.33
CA HIS A 14 -62.78 6.99 -33.17
C HIS A 14 -62.27 6.92 -31.72
N VAL A 15 -63.08 7.27 -30.73
CA VAL A 15 -62.77 7.15 -29.32
C VAL A 15 -62.61 5.67 -28.92
N GLY A 16 -63.43 4.77 -29.42
CA GLY A 16 -63.34 3.33 -29.17
C GLY A 16 -62.04 2.72 -29.75
N HIS A 17 -61.69 3.08 -30.99
CA HIS A 17 -60.42 2.64 -31.59
C HIS A 17 -59.18 3.20 -30.89
N ALA A 18 -59.22 4.46 -30.47
CA ALA A 18 -58.14 5.05 -29.71
C ALA A 18 -57.94 4.38 -28.33
N PHE A 19 -59.05 4.04 -27.65
CA PHE A 19 -59.03 3.33 -26.38
C PHE A 19 -58.54 1.88 -26.53
N ALA A 20 -58.96 1.16 -27.55
CA ALA A 20 -58.48 -0.19 -27.86
C ALA A 20 -56.96 -0.18 -28.18
N ALA A 21 -56.51 0.78 -28.98
CA ALA A 21 -55.08 0.95 -29.29
C ALA A 21 -54.23 1.31 -28.05
N LEU A 22 -54.77 2.06 -27.10
CA LEU A 22 -54.13 2.35 -25.82
C LEU A 22 -53.99 1.10 -24.94
N ILE A 23 -55.06 0.28 -24.89
CA ILE A 23 -55.03 -0.99 -24.13
C ILE A 23 -54.01 -1.95 -24.75
N GLU A 24 -53.97 -2.11 -26.07
CA GLU A 24 -53.00 -2.95 -26.76
C GLU A 24 -51.55 -2.48 -26.52
N ARG A 25 -51.30 -1.18 -26.62
CA ARG A 25 -49.97 -0.60 -26.30
C ARG A 25 -49.58 -0.81 -24.84
N PHE A 26 -50.51 -0.64 -23.91
CA PHE A 26 -50.29 -0.88 -22.50
C PHE A 26 -50.01 -2.37 -22.21
N ALA A 27 -50.78 -3.26 -22.81
CA ALA A 27 -50.59 -4.71 -22.69
C ALA A 27 -49.25 -5.15 -23.27
N THR A 28 -48.88 -4.69 -24.46
CA THR A 28 -47.58 -4.99 -25.06
C THR A 28 -46.44 -4.42 -24.25
N TRP A 29 -46.55 -3.21 -23.72
CA TRP A 29 -45.56 -2.63 -22.81
C TRP A 29 -45.44 -3.44 -21.51
N LEU A 30 -46.57 -3.86 -20.91
CA LEU A 30 -46.59 -4.66 -19.68
C LEU A 30 -45.88 -6.01 -19.87
N PHE A 31 -46.11 -6.68 -21.00
CA PHE A 31 -45.49 -7.98 -21.31
C PHE A 31 -44.01 -7.87 -21.73
N THR A 32 -43.57 -6.75 -22.28
CA THR A 32 -42.17 -6.56 -22.71
C THR A 32 -41.35 -5.85 -21.67
N SER A 33 -41.63 -4.59 -21.36
CA SER A 33 -40.87 -3.79 -20.43
C SER A 33 -41.20 -4.11 -18.96
N GLY A 34 -42.47 -4.39 -18.66
CA GLY A 34 -42.89 -4.79 -17.31
C GLY A 34 -42.26 -6.12 -16.87
N ALA A 35 -42.23 -7.12 -17.77
CA ALA A 35 -41.55 -8.39 -17.48
C ALA A 35 -40.04 -8.21 -17.21
N ARG A 36 -39.35 -7.34 -17.99
CA ARG A 36 -37.94 -7.01 -17.76
C ARG A 36 -37.73 -6.32 -16.44
N ILE A 37 -38.58 -5.38 -16.06
CA ILE A 37 -38.50 -4.70 -14.75
C ILE A 37 -38.63 -5.72 -13.62
N VAL A 38 -39.58 -6.66 -13.69
CA VAL A 38 -39.73 -7.71 -12.68
C VAL A 38 -38.50 -8.61 -12.61
N ILE A 39 -37.91 -8.98 -13.75
CA ILE A 39 -36.69 -9.77 -13.81
C ILE A 39 -35.51 -9.01 -13.15
N VAL A 40 -35.34 -7.72 -13.46
CA VAL A 40 -34.28 -6.89 -12.89
C VAL A 40 -34.43 -6.77 -11.39
N LEU A 41 -35.63 -6.51 -10.89
CA LEU A 41 -35.91 -6.43 -9.45
C LEU A 41 -35.67 -7.78 -8.74
N ALA A 42 -36.10 -8.89 -9.38
CA ALA A 42 -35.82 -10.23 -8.86
C ALA A 42 -34.33 -10.53 -8.81
N LEU A 43 -33.57 -10.18 -9.85
CA LEU A 43 -32.10 -10.33 -9.87
C LEU A 43 -31.44 -9.46 -8.82
N ALA A 44 -31.87 -8.22 -8.68
CA ALA A 44 -31.33 -7.32 -7.62
C ALA A 44 -31.64 -7.88 -6.21
N TRP A 45 -32.85 -8.38 -5.99
CA TRP A 45 -33.22 -9.01 -4.72
C TRP A 45 -32.38 -10.27 -4.44
N ILE A 46 -32.19 -11.13 -5.46
CA ILE A 46 -31.33 -12.32 -5.35
C ILE A 46 -29.88 -11.89 -5.03
N ALA A 47 -29.34 -10.90 -5.74
CA ALA A 47 -27.99 -10.37 -5.51
C ALA A 47 -27.83 -9.85 -4.08
N LEU A 48 -28.79 -9.06 -3.59
CA LEU A 48 -28.81 -8.57 -2.20
C LEU A 48 -28.92 -9.70 -1.18
N ARG A 49 -29.71 -10.74 -1.47
CA ARG A 49 -29.83 -11.91 -0.60
C ARG A 49 -28.54 -12.72 -0.56
N LEU A 50 -27.90 -12.93 -1.71
CA LEU A 50 -26.61 -13.60 -1.81
C LEU A 50 -25.50 -12.80 -1.07
N LEU A 51 -25.48 -11.49 -1.25
CA LEU A 51 -24.56 -10.61 -0.55
C LEU A 51 -24.69 -10.74 0.97
N ARG A 52 -25.93 -10.67 1.49
CA ARG A 52 -26.20 -10.84 2.92
C ARG A 52 -25.80 -12.23 3.43
N SER A 53 -26.08 -13.28 2.66
CA SER A 53 -25.70 -14.64 3.05
C SER A 53 -24.18 -14.86 3.00
N ALA A 54 -23.49 -14.28 2.02
CA ALA A 54 -22.04 -14.34 1.91
C ALA A 54 -21.36 -13.58 3.07
N SER A 55 -21.84 -12.36 3.39
CA SER A 55 -21.33 -11.59 4.52
C SER A 55 -21.54 -12.32 5.86
N ALA A 56 -22.70 -12.96 6.05
CA ALA A 56 -22.98 -13.74 7.25
C ALA A 56 -22.09 -15.00 7.38
N ARG A 57 -21.78 -15.66 6.26
CA ARG A 57 -20.84 -16.80 6.25
C ARG A 57 -19.41 -16.36 6.56
N LEU A 58 -18.98 -15.27 5.93
CA LEU A 58 -17.65 -14.69 6.15
C LEU A 58 -17.50 -14.22 7.61
N HIS A 59 -18.53 -13.56 8.15
CA HIS A 59 -18.57 -13.18 9.56
C HIS A 59 -18.37 -14.39 10.48
N LYS A 60 -19.11 -15.47 10.27
CA LYS A 60 -18.97 -16.71 11.07
C LYS A 60 -17.57 -17.32 10.95
N ALA A 61 -16.98 -17.30 9.76
CA ALA A 61 -15.62 -17.83 9.54
C ALA A 61 -14.55 -16.97 10.23
N LEU A 62 -14.67 -15.64 10.18
CA LEU A 62 -13.72 -14.72 10.82
C LEU A 62 -13.86 -14.69 12.35
N VAL A 63 -15.09 -14.72 12.87
CA VAL A 63 -15.35 -14.70 14.32
C VAL A 63 -15.03 -16.05 14.96
N GLY A 64 -15.27 -17.16 14.24
CA GLY A 64 -14.94 -18.51 14.75
C GLY A 64 -13.44 -18.76 14.92
N SER A 65 -12.57 -17.98 14.28
CA SER A 65 -11.12 -18.03 14.39
C SER A 65 -10.51 -16.87 15.22
N ALA A 66 -11.31 -15.88 15.61
CA ALA A 66 -10.83 -14.70 16.29
C ALA A 66 -10.62 -14.95 17.81
N THR A 67 -9.38 -14.80 18.25
CA THR A 67 -8.96 -14.94 19.66
C THR A 67 -9.24 -13.70 20.52
N SER A 68 -9.74 -12.57 19.93
CA SER A 68 -10.02 -11.34 20.67
C SER A 68 -11.32 -10.66 20.23
N LEU A 69 -12.07 -10.10 21.21
CA LEU A 69 -13.28 -9.29 21.00
C LEU A 69 -13.05 -8.06 20.12
N GLU A 70 -11.84 -7.53 20.10
CA GLU A 70 -11.49 -6.33 19.31
C GLU A 70 -11.43 -6.65 17.80
N ASN A 71 -10.88 -7.80 17.44
CA ASN A 71 -10.80 -8.26 16.04
C ASN A 71 -12.21 -8.54 15.49
N THR A 72 -13.11 -9.05 16.31
CA THR A 72 -14.52 -9.29 15.96
C THR A 72 -15.23 -7.97 15.62
N LYS A 73 -15.12 -6.95 16.46
CA LYS A 73 -15.74 -5.63 16.21
C LYS A 73 -15.21 -4.95 14.94
N ARG A 74 -13.92 -5.08 14.65
CA ARG A 74 -13.31 -4.56 13.42
C ARG A 74 -13.85 -5.27 12.19
N ALA A 75 -13.96 -6.59 12.23
CA ALA A 75 -14.51 -7.39 11.14
C ALA A 75 -15.99 -7.02 10.87
N ASP A 76 -16.80 -6.83 11.90
CA ASP A 76 -18.21 -6.44 11.79
C ASP A 76 -18.36 -5.07 11.11
N THR A 77 -17.54 -4.11 11.51
CA THR A 77 -17.57 -2.76 10.92
C THR A 77 -17.20 -2.81 9.44
N ILE A 78 -16.13 -3.51 9.08
CA ILE A 78 -15.67 -3.62 7.68
C ILE A 78 -16.70 -4.35 6.82
N LEU A 79 -17.22 -5.49 7.29
CA LEU A 79 -18.25 -6.24 6.57
C LEU A 79 -19.54 -5.42 6.39
N GLY A 80 -19.95 -4.66 7.42
CA GLY A 80 -21.09 -3.77 7.37
C GLY A 80 -20.91 -2.66 6.33
N MET A 81 -19.72 -2.03 6.27
CA MET A 81 -19.39 -1.01 5.26
C MET A 81 -19.42 -1.59 3.84
N VAL A 82 -18.80 -2.74 3.60
CA VAL A 82 -18.78 -3.41 2.29
C VAL A 82 -20.19 -3.78 1.86
N GLN A 83 -21.00 -4.36 2.76
CA GLN A 83 -22.37 -4.73 2.49
C GLN A 83 -23.24 -3.52 2.15
N THR A 84 -23.13 -2.43 2.90
CA THR A 84 -23.88 -1.20 2.67
C THR A 84 -23.52 -0.59 1.31
N THR A 85 -22.22 -0.44 1.03
CA THR A 85 -21.73 0.10 -0.26
C THR A 85 -22.20 -0.75 -1.44
N ALA A 86 -22.05 -2.06 -1.36
CA ALA A 86 -22.49 -2.98 -2.42
C ALA A 86 -24.03 -2.93 -2.60
N SER A 87 -24.79 -2.81 -1.51
CA SER A 87 -26.26 -2.70 -1.59
C SER A 87 -26.71 -1.41 -2.28
N ILE A 88 -26.02 -0.30 -2.01
CA ILE A 88 -26.26 0.99 -2.69
C ILE A 88 -25.99 0.86 -4.18
N LEU A 89 -24.85 0.26 -4.57
CA LEU A 89 -24.47 0.09 -5.98
C LEU A 89 -25.47 -0.79 -6.73
N ILE A 90 -25.91 -1.90 -6.13
CA ILE A 90 -26.94 -2.78 -6.69
C ILE A 90 -28.26 -2.01 -6.85
N GLY A 91 -28.67 -1.22 -5.85
CA GLY A 91 -29.87 -0.40 -5.88
C GLY A 91 -29.82 0.66 -6.99
N ILE A 92 -28.70 1.36 -7.15
CA ILE A 92 -28.49 2.33 -8.23
C ILE A 92 -28.59 1.64 -9.60
N ALA A 93 -27.88 0.52 -9.81
CA ALA A 93 -27.89 -0.22 -11.07
C ALA A 93 -29.29 -0.72 -11.43
N ALA A 94 -30.03 -1.29 -10.48
CA ALA A 94 -31.41 -1.73 -10.66
C ALA A 94 -32.33 -0.55 -10.97
N GLY A 95 -32.22 0.56 -10.21
CA GLY A 95 -33.01 1.77 -10.42
C GLY A 95 -32.77 2.39 -11.80
N MET A 96 -31.54 2.48 -12.26
CA MET A 96 -31.21 2.96 -13.61
C MET A 96 -31.80 2.06 -14.70
N THR A 97 -31.76 0.74 -14.51
CA THR A 97 -32.32 -0.19 -15.47
C THR A 97 -33.85 -0.06 -15.52
N VAL A 98 -34.52 0.10 -14.40
CA VAL A 98 -35.96 0.34 -14.33
C VAL A 98 -36.32 1.66 -15.01
N LEU A 99 -35.60 2.76 -14.75
CA LEU A 99 -35.81 4.04 -15.42
C LEU A 99 -35.66 3.94 -16.93
N ARG A 100 -34.69 3.18 -17.41
CA ARG A 100 -34.52 2.91 -18.85
C ARG A 100 -35.73 2.20 -19.48
N GLU A 101 -36.29 1.20 -18.80
CA GLU A 101 -37.44 0.44 -19.29
C GLU A 101 -38.75 1.27 -19.27
N THR A 102 -38.82 2.34 -18.46
CA THR A 102 -39.94 3.29 -18.49
C THR A 102 -39.82 4.33 -19.61
N GLY A 103 -38.74 4.29 -20.42
CA GLY A 103 -38.51 5.19 -21.54
C GLY A 103 -37.85 6.52 -21.17
N ILE A 104 -37.35 6.64 -19.97
CA ILE A 104 -36.62 7.84 -19.54
C ILE A 104 -35.19 7.81 -20.16
N ASP A 105 -34.82 8.93 -20.79
CA ASP A 105 -33.43 9.10 -21.27
C ASP A 105 -32.46 9.18 -20.11
N LEU A 106 -31.56 8.21 -20.03
CA LEU A 106 -30.54 8.12 -18.99
C LEU A 106 -29.28 8.95 -19.29
N ALA A 107 -29.16 9.53 -20.48
CA ALA A 107 -27.93 10.26 -20.86
C ALA A 107 -27.58 11.38 -19.88
N PRO A 108 -28.52 12.23 -19.39
CA PRO A 108 -28.23 13.26 -18.40
C PRO A 108 -27.82 12.67 -17.02
N VAL A 109 -28.48 11.56 -16.64
CA VAL A 109 -28.20 10.88 -15.36
C VAL A 109 -26.81 10.27 -15.39
N LEU A 110 -26.44 9.60 -16.47
CA LEU A 110 -25.13 9.01 -16.68
C LEU A 110 -24.03 10.08 -16.74
N ALA A 111 -24.30 11.21 -17.40
CA ALA A 111 -23.36 12.33 -17.43
C ALA A 111 -23.07 12.87 -16.01
N THR A 112 -24.13 13.09 -15.23
CA THR A 112 -24.00 13.56 -13.83
C THR A 112 -23.31 12.51 -12.95
N ALA A 113 -23.70 11.24 -13.09
CA ALA A 113 -23.05 10.13 -12.37
C ALA A 113 -21.56 10.00 -12.75
N GLY A 114 -21.21 10.27 -14.02
CA GLY A 114 -19.82 10.29 -14.49
C GLY A 114 -18.97 11.35 -13.78
N ILE A 115 -19.51 12.58 -13.63
CA ILE A 115 -18.84 13.64 -12.87
C ILE A 115 -18.68 13.23 -11.39
N GLY A 116 -19.72 12.66 -10.78
CA GLY A 116 -19.64 12.11 -9.43
C GLY A 116 -18.60 11.00 -9.30
N GLY A 117 -18.51 10.11 -10.30
CA GLY A 117 -17.50 9.05 -10.39
C GLY A 117 -16.08 9.59 -10.45
N LEU A 118 -15.84 10.65 -11.23
CA LEU A 118 -14.53 11.32 -11.27
C LEU A 118 -14.16 11.93 -9.91
N ALA A 119 -15.10 12.57 -9.22
CA ALA A 119 -14.84 13.12 -7.89
C ALA A 119 -14.48 12.03 -6.87
N ILE A 120 -15.18 10.89 -6.89
CA ILE A 120 -14.85 9.71 -6.07
C ILE A 120 -13.49 9.14 -6.46
N GLY A 121 -13.18 9.07 -7.77
CA GLY A 121 -11.89 8.60 -8.30
C GLY A 121 -10.72 9.45 -7.81
N PHE A 122 -10.83 10.76 -7.85
CA PHE A 122 -9.83 11.67 -7.29
C PHE A 122 -9.69 11.52 -5.77
N GLY A 123 -10.81 11.33 -5.05
CA GLY A 123 -10.78 11.05 -3.61
C GLY A 123 -10.11 9.73 -3.24
N ALA A 124 -10.19 8.71 -4.11
CA ALA A 124 -9.59 7.40 -3.91
C ALA A 124 -8.17 7.25 -4.52
N GLN A 125 -7.65 8.25 -5.22
CA GLN A 125 -6.39 8.20 -5.96
C GLN A 125 -5.21 7.76 -5.09
N THR A 126 -5.09 8.28 -3.87
CA THR A 126 -4.02 7.91 -2.94
C THR A 126 -4.10 6.45 -2.51
N LEU A 127 -5.32 5.95 -2.27
CA LEU A 127 -5.53 4.55 -1.92
C LEU A 127 -5.08 3.61 -3.06
N VAL A 128 -5.45 3.93 -4.29
CA VAL A 128 -5.04 3.16 -5.47
C VAL A 128 -3.52 3.20 -5.63
N LYS A 129 -2.91 4.38 -5.47
CA LYS A 129 -1.45 4.55 -5.51
C LYS A 129 -0.77 3.70 -4.43
N ASP A 130 -1.27 3.72 -3.18
CA ASP A 130 -0.71 2.92 -2.08
C ASP A 130 -0.71 1.42 -2.41
N VAL A 131 -1.84 0.92 -2.92
CA VAL A 131 -2.01 -0.50 -3.25
C VAL A 131 -1.10 -0.93 -4.39
N ILE A 132 -1.04 -0.15 -5.48
CA ILE A 132 -0.19 -0.45 -6.63
C ILE A 132 1.29 -0.39 -6.23
N SER A 133 1.71 0.64 -5.47
CA SER A 133 3.09 0.73 -4.98
C SER A 133 3.45 -0.44 -4.08
N GLY A 134 2.55 -0.83 -3.17
CA GLY A 134 2.76 -1.99 -2.29
C GLY A 134 2.88 -3.31 -3.04
N PHE A 135 2.08 -3.49 -4.10
CA PHE A 135 2.19 -4.64 -4.99
C PHE A 135 3.58 -4.73 -5.64
N PHE A 136 4.08 -3.62 -6.21
CA PHE A 136 5.41 -3.61 -6.83
C PHE A 136 6.54 -3.78 -5.82
N LEU A 137 6.45 -3.18 -4.64
CA LEU A 137 7.43 -3.40 -3.56
C LEU A 137 7.62 -4.89 -3.25
N LEU A 138 6.52 -5.67 -3.26
CA LEU A 138 6.54 -7.11 -2.99
C LEU A 138 6.99 -7.92 -4.21
N VAL A 139 6.48 -7.62 -5.40
CA VAL A 139 6.78 -8.39 -6.64
C VAL A 139 8.23 -8.22 -7.08
N GLU A 140 8.77 -7.00 -6.93
CA GLU A 140 10.16 -6.69 -7.28
C GLU A 140 11.14 -7.04 -6.15
N ASP A 141 10.65 -7.55 -5.02
CA ASP A 141 11.47 -7.94 -3.87
C ASP A 141 12.42 -6.81 -3.40
N GLN A 142 11.92 -5.56 -3.43
CA GLN A 142 12.74 -4.39 -3.07
C GLN A 142 13.05 -4.36 -1.58
N VAL A 143 12.13 -4.85 -0.74
CA VAL A 143 12.19 -4.83 0.72
C VAL A 143 11.65 -6.14 1.29
N ARG A 144 12.32 -6.68 2.30
CA ARG A 144 11.90 -7.87 3.04
C ARG A 144 11.67 -7.55 4.51
N VAL A 145 10.83 -8.33 5.18
CA VAL A 145 10.70 -8.26 6.63
C VAL A 145 12.05 -8.62 7.28
N GLY A 146 12.50 -7.78 8.20
CA GLY A 146 13.82 -7.86 8.83
C GLY A 146 14.88 -6.95 8.21
N ASP A 147 14.68 -6.44 7.00
CA ASP A 147 15.59 -5.45 6.41
C ASP A 147 15.60 -4.15 7.21
N VAL A 148 16.74 -3.48 7.22
CA VAL A 148 16.83 -2.09 7.68
C VAL A 148 16.80 -1.19 6.45
N VAL A 149 15.75 -0.38 6.37
CA VAL A 149 15.52 0.49 5.22
C VAL A 149 15.30 1.94 5.64
N GLU A 150 15.51 2.82 4.68
CA GLU A 150 15.04 4.21 4.77
C GLU A 150 14.05 4.46 3.64
N VAL A 151 12.82 4.83 4.00
CA VAL A 151 11.71 5.13 3.08
C VAL A 151 10.96 6.35 3.59
N ALA A 152 10.59 7.25 2.69
CA ALA A 152 9.86 8.48 3.01
C ALA A 152 10.50 9.28 4.19
N GLY A 153 11.85 9.30 4.25
CA GLY A 153 12.62 9.99 5.31
C GLY A 153 12.53 9.32 6.69
N ARG A 154 12.07 8.07 6.76
CA ARG A 154 12.05 7.27 7.99
C ARG A 154 12.93 6.05 7.84
N ARG A 155 13.81 5.84 8.84
CA ARG A 155 14.73 4.71 8.90
C ARG A 155 14.30 3.76 10.01
N GLY A 156 14.33 2.45 9.72
CA GLY A 156 14.00 1.42 10.70
C GLY A 156 14.09 0.02 10.14
N THR A 157 13.91 -0.96 11.02
CA THR A 157 13.77 -2.36 10.65
C THR A 157 12.33 -2.61 10.21
N VAL A 158 12.16 -3.27 9.08
CA VAL A 158 10.86 -3.65 8.54
C VAL A 158 10.24 -4.74 9.40
N GLU A 159 9.11 -4.47 10.04
CA GLU A 159 8.36 -5.44 10.84
C GLU A 159 7.28 -6.14 10.01
N THR A 160 6.55 -5.36 9.21
CA THR A 160 5.49 -5.91 8.36
C THR A 160 5.38 -5.12 7.07
N ILE A 161 5.06 -5.85 5.99
CA ILE A 161 4.73 -5.27 4.69
C ILE A 161 3.30 -5.68 4.37
N GLN A 162 2.42 -4.69 4.23
CA GLN A 162 1.03 -4.87 3.85
C GLN A 162 0.79 -4.27 2.47
N LEU A 163 -0.33 -4.61 1.85
CA LEU A 163 -0.67 -4.13 0.52
C LEU A 163 -0.68 -2.59 0.41
N ARG A 164 -1.09 -1.88 1.48
CA ARG A 164 -1.20 -0.41 1.50
C ARG A 164 -0.10 0.28 2.29
N THR A 165 0.49 -0.37 3.29
CA THR A 165 1.45 0.26 4.22
C THR A 165 2.60 -0.68 4.53
N ILE A 166 3.77 -0.09 4.79
CA ILE A 166 4.91 -0.75 5.43
C ILE A 166 5.07 -0.24 6.86
N GLN A 167 5.43 -1.11 7.79
CA GLN A 167 5.70 -0.75 9.18
C GLN A 167 7.18 -0.94 9.47
N LEU A 168 7.80 0.12 9.98
CA LEU A 168 9.19 0.16 10.36
C LEU A 168 9.31 0.43 11.86
N ARG A 169 10.25 -0.23 12.54
CA ARG A 169 10.63 0.13 13.91
C ARG A 169 12.01 0.76 13.92
N ASP A 170 12.11 1.96 14.47
CA ASP A 170 13.39 2.64 14.62
C ASP A 170 14.18 2.12 15.85
N VAL A 171 15.43 2.57 15.98
CA VAL A 171 16.30 2.17 17.11
C VAL A 171 15.80 2.68 18.47
N SER A 172 14.91 3.68 18.50
CA SER A 172 14.26 4.19 19.71
C SER A 172 13.00 3.42 20.08
N GLY A 173 12.59 2.43 19.26
CA GLY A 173 11.41 1.60 19.47
C GLY A 173 10.12 2.17 18.88
N ASN A 174 10.14 3.34 18.22
CA ASN A 174 8.96 3.91 17.61
C ASN A 174 8.56 3.11 16.34
N VAL A 175 7.27 2.89 16.17
CA VAL A 175 6.70 2.26 14.98
C VAL A 175 6.25 3.34 14.00
N HIS A 176 6.84 3.33 12.81
CA HIS A 176 6.46 4.20 11.71
C HIS A 176 5.58 3.43 10.72
N ILE A 177 4.35 3.87 10.52
CA ILE A 177 3.43 3.31 9.53
C ILE A 177 3.47 4.22 8.31
N VAL A 178 4.09 3.73 7.23
CA VAL A 178 4.31 4.50 6.01
C VAL A 178 3.39 4.00 4.91
N PRO A 179 2.54 4.85 4.30
CA PRO A 179 1.76 4.48 3.11
C PRO A 179 2.69 4.17 1.93
N ASN A 180 2.48 3.04 1.27
CA ASN A 180 3.37 2.59 0.18
C ASN A 180 3.44 3.61 -0.98
N GLY A 181 2.34 4.30 -1.28
CA GLY A 181 2.29 5.32 -2.32
C GLY A 181 3.09 6.60 -2.01
N SER A 182 3.56 6.77 -0.76
CA SER A 182 4.46 7.86 -0.37
C SER A 182 5.94 7.51 -0.57
N ILE A 183 6.24 6.24 -0.85
CA ILE A 183 7.59 5.74 -1.06
C ILE A 183 7.99 6.03 -2.51
N THR A 184 8.87 7.00 -2.69
CA THR A 184 9.44 7.38 -4.00
C THR A 184 10.85 6.83 -4.20
N LEU A 185 11.53 6.53 -3.10
CA LEU A 185 12.87 5.96 -3.05
C LEU A 185 12.95 4.97 -1.91
N VAL A 186 13.58 3.85 -2.15
CA VAL A 186 13.92 2.83 -1.14
C VAL A 186 15.44 2.76 -1.02
N SER A 187 15.98 3.04 0.17
CA SER A 187 17.37 2.75 0.50
C SER A 187 17.41 1.53 1.41
N ASN A 188 17.75 0.37 0.87
CA ASN A 188 17.90 -0.86 1.65
C ASN A 188 19.36 -0.99 2.10
N MET A 189 19.58 -0.98 3.43
CA MET A 189 20.92 -0.97 4.04
C MET A 189 21.43 -2.38 4.36
N THR A 190 20.62 -3.39 4.15
CA THR A 190 20.90 -4.78 4.58
C THR A 190 20.67 -5.80 3.49
N ARG A 191 20.41 -5.36 2.26
CA ARG A 191 20.21 -6.28 1.13
C ARG A 191 21.53 -6.93 0.76
N ASP A 192 21.57 -8.26 0.80
CA ASP A 192 22.69 -9.15 0.47
C ASP A 192 23.90 -9.01 1.42
N PHE A 193 24.44 -7.82 1.60
CA PHE A 193 25.53 -7.49 2.51
C PHE A 193 25.34 -6.08 3.06
N SER A 194 26.12 -5.75 4.08
CA SER A 194 26.14 -4.40 4.65
C SER A 194 27.55 -3.85 4.72
N ARG A 195 27.66 -2.53 4.79
CA ARG A 195 28.95 -1.86 4.94
C ARG A 195 28.94 -0.92 6.14
N TYR A 196 30.05 -0.89 6.86
CA TYR A 196 30.30 0.10 7.89
C TYR A 196 31.49 0.97 7.45
N LEU A 197 31.26 2.28 7.40
CA LEU A 197 32.32 3.24 7.14
C LEU A 197 32.94 3.65 8.47
N VAL A 198 34.26 3.52 8.55
CA VAL A 198 35.08 3.95 9.68
C VAL A 198 35.76 5.26 9.29
N ASP A 199 35.46 6.32 10.00
CA ASP A 199 36.14 7.61 9.85
C ASP A 199 37.08 7.81 11.06
N ALA A 200 38.35 7.49 10.87
CA ALA A 200 39.39 7.68 11.89
C ALA A 200 39.92 9.12 11.84
N GLN A 201 39.51 9.93 12.80
CA GLN A 201 39.95 11.32 12.91
C GLN A 201 41.22 11.39 13.80
N VAL A 202 42.35 11.80 13.20
CA VAL A 202 43.63 11.91 13.88
C VAL A 202 44.23 13.32 13.70
N ALA A 203 45.18 13.68 14.55
CA ALA A 203 45.88 14.94 14.42
C ALA A 203 46.62 15.01 13.06
N ARG A 204 46.66 16.17 12.41
CA ARG A 204 47.30 16.37 11.10
C ARG A 204 48.79 15.95 11.07
N ARG A 205 49.48 16.02 12.20
CA ARG A 205 50.90 15.67 12.33
C ARG A 205 51.16 14.17 12.28
N GLU A 206 50.11 13.34 12.43
CA GLU A 206 50.27 11.89 12.43
C GLU A 206 50.60 11.40 11.00
N ASP A 207 51.43 10.36 10.94
CA ASP A 207 51.77 9.70 9.69
C ASP A 207 50.58 8.83 9.24
N PRO A 208 49.99 9.10 8.03
CA PRO A 208 48.87 8.31 7.52
C PRO A 208 49.22 6.83 7.34
N ASP A 209 50.42 6.48 6.93
CA ASP A 209 50.80 5.07 6.70
C ASP A 209 50.82 4.28 7.99
N ARG A 210 51.23 4.92 9.10
CA ARG A 210 51.17 4.33 10.44
C ARG A 210 49.74 4.08 10.90
N VAL A 211 48.81 5.02 10.58
CA VAL A 211 47.38 4.85 10.88
C VAL A 211 46.75 3.77 9.98
N PHE A 212 47.12 3.71 8.70
CA PHE A 212 46.68 2.64 7.79
C PHE A 212 47.08 1.26 8.30
N ALA A 213 48.35 1.12 8.75
CA ALA A 213 48.85 -0.14 9.32
C ALA A 213 48.08 -0.56 10.57
N ALA A 214 47.80 0.38 11.46
CA ALA A 214 47.01 0.14 12.68
C ALA A 214 45.57 -0.30 12.35
N LEU A 215 44.90 0.36 11.39
CA LEU A 215 43.53 0.00 10.98
C LEU A 215 43.48 -1.39 10.31
N ARG A 216 44.46 -1.73 9.46
CA ARG A 216 44.56 -3.08 8.87
C ARG A 216 44.73 -4.15 9.93
N GLN A 217 45.66 -3.95 10.87
CA GLN A 217 45.92 -4.89 11.95
C GLN A 217 44.67 -5.15 12.79
N ILE A 218 43.89 -4.11 13.13
CA ILE A 218 42.61 -4.27 13.84
C ILE A 218 41.63 -5.08 13.02
N GLY A 219 41.56 -4.81 11.72
CA GLY A 219 40.68 -5.55 10.81
C GLY A 219 41.01 -7.05 10.74
N ASP A 220 42.31 -7.36 10.62
CA ASP A 220 42.82 -8.73 10.57
C ASP A 220 42.54 -9.47 11.90
N GLU A 221 42.84 -8.83 13.06
CA GLU A 221 42.54 -9.37 14.39
C GLU A 221 41.02 -9.64 14.58
N MET A 222 40.16 -8.81 14.02
CA MET A 222 38.69 -9.04 14.08
C MET A 222 38.24 -10.15 13.15
N GLN A 223 38.91 -10.33 12.03
CA GLN A 223 38.57 -11.39 11.08
C GLN A 223 39.01 -12.77 11.60
N GLU A 224 40.07 -12.81 12.44
CA GLU A 224 40.54 -14.02 13.13
C GLU A 224 39.70 -14.33 14.40
N ASP A 225 39.01 -13.33 14.96
CA ASP A 225 38.20 -13.48 16.18
C ASP A 225 36.93 -14.32 15.90
N PRO A 226 36.77 -15.49 16.57
CA PRO A 226 35.58 -16.35 16.36
C PRO A 226 34.25 -15.62 16.56
N ALA A 227 34.19 -14.55 17.35
CA ALA A 227 32.99 -13.76 17.57
C ALA A 227 32.59 -12.91 16.36
N PHE A 228 33.53 -12.57 15.46
CA PHE A 228 33.30 -11.68 14.32
C PHE A 228 33.67 -12.29 12.96
N GLN A 229 34.42 -13.38 12.95
CA GLN A 229 34.87 -14.05 11.73
C GLN A 229 33.74 -14.33 10.74
N GLU A 230 32.62 -14.84 11.20
CA GLU A 230 31.47 -15.11 10.34
C GLU A 230 30.72 -13.84 9.89
N ALA A 231 30.83 -12.75 10.65
CA ALA A 231 30.15 -11.49 10.36
C ALA A 231 30.89 -10.62 9.34
N ILE A 232 32.23 -10.76 9.25
CA ILE A 232 33.08 -9.97 8.35
C ILE A 232 33.30 -10.77 7.07
N LEU A 233 32.79 -10.26 5.93
CA LEU A 233 32.83 -10.97 4.64
C LEU A 233 34.14 -10.76 3.88
N GLN A 234 34.83 -9.63 4.11
CA GLN A 234 36.04 -9.23 3.39
C GLN A 234 37.00 -8.53 4.32
N PRO A 235 38.33 -8.60 4.06
CA PRO A 235 39.27 -7.78 4.76
C PRO A 235 38.93 -6.29 4.74
N ILE A 236 39.37 -5.55 5.76
CA ILE A 236 39.16 -4.11 5.81
C ILE A 236 39.80 -3.42 4.60
N GLU A 237 39.01 -2.58 3.92
CA GLU A 237 39.48 -1.76 2.81
C GLU A 237 39.78 -0.34 3.28
N ILE A 238 41.03 0.09 3.15
CA ILE A 238 41.43 1.46 3.43
C ILE A 238 41.18 2.31 2.19
N LEU A 239 40.27 3.28 2.29
CA LEU A 239 39.92 4.16 1.17
C LEU A 239 40.91 5.34 1.05
N GLY A 240 41.65 5.63 2.12
CA GLY A 240 42.67 6.68 2.14
C GLY A 240 42.29 7.88 3.01
N VAL A 241 42.99 8.99 2.78
CA VAL A 241 42.72 10.27 3.47
C VAL A 241 41.53 10.94 2.77
N GLU A 242 40.38 11.00 3.44
CA GLU A 242 39.14 11.61 2.97
C GLU A 242 39.15 13.12 3.11
N THR A 243 39.60 13.61 4.27
CA THR A 243 39.59 15.05 4.57
C THR A 243 40.86 15.43 5.29
N LEU A 244 41.46 16.56 4.90
CA LEU A 244 42.61 17.16 5.55
C LEU A 244 42.27 18.61 5.90
N THR A 245 42.28 18.94 7.19
CA THR A 245 42.05 20.30 7.69
C THR A 245 43.36 20.91 8.25
N ALA A 246 43.29 22.10 8.80
CA ALA A 246 44.46 22.74 9.46
C ALA A 246 44.92 21.95 10.71
N ALA A 247 44.01 21.27 11.41
CA ALA A 247 44.28 20.58 12.67
C ALA A 247 44.17 19.05 12.59
N THR A 248 43.31 18.54 11.72
CA THR A 248 42.90 17.12 11.68
C THR A 248 43.07 16.50 10.32
N MET A 249 43.22 15.19 10.29
CA MET A 249 43.17 14.33 9.11
C MET A 249 42.15 13.22 9.38
N THR A 250 41.19 13.05 8.45
CA THR A 250 40.23 11.96 8.52
C THR A 250 40.61 10.87 7.54
N ILE A 251 40.89 9.69 8.05
CA ILE A 251 41.16 8.49 7.26
C ILE A 251 39.90 7.66 7.20
N ARG A 252 39.45 7.33 5.99
CA ARG A 252 38.27 6.50 5.76
C ARG A 252 38.67 5.07 5.44
N ALA A 253 38.02 4.15 6.12
CA ALA A 253 38.09 2.73 5.83
C ALA A 253 36.67 2.14 5.74
N ARG A 254 36.57 0.95 5.18
CA ARG A 254 35.27 0.27 4.95
C ARG A 254 35.37 -1.19 5.40
N LEU A 255 34.40 -1.59 6.20
CA LEU A 255 34.19 -2.98 6.60
C LEU A 255 32.97 -3.51 5.83
N THR A 256 33.10 -4.65 5.15
CA THR A 256 32.00 -5.35 4.49
C THR A 256 31.59 -6.52 5.38
N THR A 257 30.30 -6.54 5.75
CA THR A 257 29.75 -7.49 6.72
C THR A 257 28.53 -8.22 6.16
N ARG A 258 28.13 -9.30 6.81
CA ARG A 258 26.80 -9.86 6.63
C ARG A 258 25.75 -8.79 6.93
N ALA A 259 24.56 -8.94 6.29
CA ALA A 259 23.43 -8.06 6.54
C ALA A 259 23.13 -7.91 8.03
N VAL A 260 22.79 -6.69 8.46
CA VAL A 260 22.47 -6.31 9.86
C VAL A 260 23.66 -6.27 10.81
N GLU A 261 24.77 -6.95 10.53
CA GLU A 261 25.95 -7.05 11.41
C GLU A 261 26.85 -5.79 11.43
N GLN A 262 26.69 -4.88 10.48
CA GLN A 262 27.55 -3.71 10.31
C GLN A 262 27.66 -2.85 11.57
N TRP A 263 26.59 -2.73 12.33
CA TRP A 263 26.61 -1.90 13.56
C TRP A 263 27.33 -2.60 14.72
N ARG A 264 27.18 -3.92 14.86
CA ARG A 264 27.88 -4.71 15.89
C ARG A 264 29.38 -4.72 15.61
N VAL A 265 29.74 -5.04 14.38
CA VAL A 265 31.15 -5.03 13.91
C VAL A 265 31.75 -3.63 14.02
N GLY A 266 31.02 -2.59 13.58
CA GLY A 266 31.51 -1.21 13.63
C GLY A 266 31.75 -0.71 15.04
N ARG A 267 30.87 -1.01 16.02
CA ARG A 267 31.07 -0.62 17.41
C ARG A 267 32.32 -1.29 18.02
N GLU A 268 32.50 -2.58 17.74
CA GLU A 268 33.68 -3.28 18.23
C GLU A 268 34.96 -2.78 17.56
N PHE A 269 34.92 -2.53 16.23
CA PHE A 269 36.04 -1.94 15.53
C PHE A 269 36.45 -0.59 16.16
N ASN A 270 35.50 0.30 16.40
CA ASN A 270 35.77 1.60 17.03
C ASN A 270 36.37 1.44 18.43
N ARG A 271 35.92 0.47 19.22
CA ARG A 271 36.45 0.17 20.55
C ARG A 271 37.92 -0.28 20.45
N ARG A 272 38.23 -1.22 19.53
CA ARG A 272 39.60 -1.71 19.30
C ARG A 272 40.51 -0.60 18.75
N MET A 273 39.97 0.21 17.84
CA MET A 273 40.67 1.35 17.24
C MET A 273 41.11 2.34 18.34
N LYS A 274 40.20 2.74 19.23
CA LYS A 274 40.57 3.64 20.35
C LYS A 274 41.69 3.05 21.19
N LYS A 275 41.61 1.77 21.59
CA LYS A 275 42.62 1.10 22.38
C LYS A 275 43.97 1.04 21.65
N ARG A 276 43.98 0.65 20.38
CA ARG A 276 45.20 0.53 19.57
C ARG A 276 45.87 1.90 19.35
N PHE A 277 45.08 2.95 19.11
CA PHE A 277 45.62 4.31 18.97
C PHE A 277 46.26 4.81 20.23
N ASP A 278 45.70 4.52 21.42
CA ASP A 278 46.30 4.85 22.71
C ASP A 278 47.64 4.11 22.90
N GLU A 279 47.69 2.80 22.59
CA GLU A 279 48.93 1.99 22.70
C GLU A 279 50.03 2.50 21.78
N LEU A 280 49.69 2.96 20.59
CA LEU A 280 50.61 3.48 19.59
C LEU A 280 50.94 4.97 19.78
N GLY A 281 50.29 5.67 20.72
CA GLY A 281 50.44 7.12 20.90
C GLY A 281 49.92 7.95 19.71
N ILE A 282 48.97 7.42 18.91
CA ILE A 282 48.33 8.14 17.83
C ILE A 282 47.32 9.11 18.44
N SER A 283 47.49 10.41 18.18
CA SER A 283 46.61 11.45 18.71
C SER A 283 45.28 11.48 17.94
N VAL A 284 44.19 11.14 18.63
CA VAL A 284 42.81 11.31 18.10
C VAL A 284 42.42 12.77 18.28
N ALA A 285 41.71 13.32 17.30
CA ALA A 285 41.31 14.74 17.29
C ALA A 285 39.83 14.92 17.72
#